data_52ade5395cf6800bfc1225ec7c0fea67
#
_entry.id   52ade5395cf6800bfc1225ec7c0fea67
#
_cell.length_a   1.000
_cell.length_b   1.000
_cell.length_c   1.000
_cell.angle_alpha   90.00
_cell.angle_beta   90.00
_cell.angle_gamma   90.00
#
_symmetry.space_group_name_H-M   'P 1'
#
loop_
_entity.id
_entity.type
_entity.pdbx_description
1 polymer ?
#
loop_
_entity_poly.entity_id
_entity_poly.type
_entity_poly.pdbx_seq_one_letter_code
_entity_poly.pdbx_strand_id
1 'polypeptide(L)'
;MIVVAIIGILAAVAYPSYQSYLVRANRSVATAHLLDIATRQQQYRLDARTFGSLTDIGMGTPPSDVSKYYDVSIAGVPSATAFTVQAAPKGSQLTGDTKCGILSIDQAGTKTVSGSGSAADCWGGR
;
A
#
# COMPACT_ATOMS: atom_id res chain seq x y z
N MET A 1 41.09 4.67 16.23
CA MET A 1 41.04 3.99 14.92
C MET A 1 40.15 2.75 14.93
N ILE A 2 40.30 1.83 15.88
CA ILE A 2 39.48 0.61 16.00
C ILE A 2 37.99 0.94 16.20
N VAL A 3 37.66 1.96 17.01
CA VAL A 3 36.28 2.38 17.29
C VAL A 3 35.59 2.84 16.01
N VAL A 4 36.28 3.59 15.14
CA VAL A 4 35.71 4.06 13.86
C VAL A 4 35.45 2.90 12.92
N ALA A 5 36.32 1.88 12.90
CA ALA A 5 36.12 0.67 12.09
C ALA A 5 34.88 -0.12 12.56
N ILE A 6 34.69 -0.27 13.87
CA ILE A 6 33.54 -0.95 14.45
C ILE A 6 32.24 -0.21 14.10
N ILE A 7 32.22 1.12 14.23
CA ILE A 7 31.05 1.95 13.86
C ILE A 7 30.74 1.79 12.38
N GLY A 8 31.74 1.78 11.52
CA GLY A 8 31.58 1.59 10.08
C GLY A 8 30.95 0.25 9.72
N ILE A 9 31.38 -0.83 10.36
CA ILE A 9 30.83 -2.18 10.15
C ILE A 9 29.39 -2.25 10.64
N LEU A 10 29.09 -1.72 11.82
CA LEU A 10 27.73 -1.69 12.35
C LEU A 10 26.79 -0.87 11.48
N ALA A 11 27.23 0.27 10.98
CA ALA A 11 26.45 1.11 10.07
C ALA A 11 26.15 0.40 8.74
N ALA A 12 27.11 -0.33 8.20
CA ALA A 12 26.94 -1.07 6.95
C ALA A 12 25.89 -2.17 7.05
N VAL A 13 25.71 -2.79 8.22
CA VAL A 13 24.69 -3.81 8.47
C VAL A 13 23.36 -3.17 8.84
N ALA A 14 23.37 -2.12 9.65
CA ALA A 14 22.16 -1.48 10.16
C ALA A 14 21.38 -0.72 9.07
N TYR A 15 22.08 -0.08 8.13
CA TYR A 15 21.43 0.72 7.10
C TYR A 15 20.50 -0.08 6.18
N PRO A 16 20.91 -1.20 5.56
CA PRO A 16 20.01 -2.01 4.74
C PRO A 16 18.81 -2.57 5.55
N SER A 17 19.04 -2.96 6.80
CA SER A 17 17.99 -3.46 7.68
C SER A 17 16.95 -2.39 7.99
N TYR A 18 17.39 -1.16 8.22
CA TYR A 18 16.52 -0.01 8.45
C TYR A 18 15.69 0.32 7.22
N GLN A 19 16.28 0.29 6.02
CA GLN A 19 15.57 0.53 4.76
C GLN A 19 14.46 -0.52 4.54
N SER A 20 14.74 -1.79 4.79
CA SER A 20 13.75 -2.86 4.70
C SER A 20 12.59 -2.63 5.68
N TYR A 21 12.89 -2.18 6.89
CA TYR A 21 11.88 -1.84 7.88
C TYR A 21 10.98 -0.69 7.42
N LEU A 22 11.56 0.38 6.86
CA LEU A 22 10.80 1.51 6.34
C LEU A 22 9.88 1.11 5.19
N VAL A 23 10.37 0.28 4.26
CA VAL A 23 9.59 -0.22 3.14
C VAL A 23 8.37 -1.00 3.65
N ARG A 24 8.56 -1.89 4.63
CA ARG A 24 7.46 -2.66 5.22
C ARG A 24 6.49 -1.78 6.00
N ALA A 25 6.99 -0.80 6.73
CA ALA A 25 6.16 0.14 7.47
C ALA A 25 5.28 0.98 6.54
N ASN A 26 5.84 1.50 5.46
CA ASN A 26 5.11 2.27 4.46
C ASN A 26 4.04 1.41 3.76
N ARG A 27 4.38 0.17 3.45
CA ARG A 27 3.42 -0.79 2.87
C ARG A 27 2.27 -1.08 3.82
N SER A 28 2.55 -1.28 5.11
CA SER A 28 1.53 -1.48 6.13
C SER A 28 0.53 -0.33 6.20
N VAL A 29 1.02 0.91 6.14
CA VAL A 29 0.17 2.11 6.12
C VAL A 29 -0.71 2.11 4.86
N ALA A 30 -0.15 1.78 3.69
CA ALA A 30 -0.89 1.72 2.44
C ALA A 30 -1.97 0.64 2.45
N THR A 31 -1.65 -0.56 2.93
CA THR A 31 -2.63 -1.66 3.01
C THR A 31 -3.77 -1.34 3.97
N ALA A 32 -3.48 -0.72 5.10
CA ALA A 32 -4.51 -0.27 6.05
C ALA A 32 -5.44 0.77 5.40
N HIS A 33 -4.89 1.69 4.62
CA HIS A 33 -5.67 2.69 3.90
C HIS A 33 -6.57 2.06 2.83
N LEU A 34 -6.06 1.07 2.07
CA LEU A 34 -6.86 0.34 1.09
C LEU A 34 -8.00 -0.44 1.76
N LEU A 35 -7.77 -1.03 2.92
CA LEU A 35 -8.83 -1.70 3.69
C LEU A 35 -9.90 -0.72 4.16
N ASP A 36 -9.52 0.47 4.59
CA ASP A 36 -10.46 1.53 4.96
C ASP A 36 -11.30 1.97 3.76
N ILE A 37 -10.69 2.14 2.59
CA ILE A 37 -11.40 2.43 1.34
C ILE A 37 -12.39 1.32 1.01
N ALA A 38 -11.98 0.07 1.09
CA ALA A 38 -12.85 -1.07 0.82
C ALA A 38 -14.07 -1.09 1.76
N THR A 39 -13.87 -0.80 3.03
CA THR A 39 -14.95 -0.69 4.02
C THR A 39 -15.91 0.44 3.67
N ARG A 40 -15.39 1.61 3.31
CA ARG A 40 -16.22 2.76 2.92
C ARG A 40 -16.99 2.51 1.62
N GLN A 41 -16.41 1.78 0.69
CA GLN A 41 -17.11 1.34 -0.53
C GLN A 41 -18.33 0.47 -0.20
N GLN A 42 -18.17 -0.46 0.73
CA GLN A 42 -19.29 -1.29 1.16
C GLN A 42 -20.40 -0.46 1.82
N GLN A 43 -20.04 0.51 2.66
CA GLN A 43 -20.99 1.42 3.28
C GLN A 43 -21.70 2.30 2.24
N TYR A 44 -20.95 2.85 1.30
CA TYR A 44 -21.51 3.67 0.22
C TYR A 44 -22.50 2.88 -0.64
N ARG A 45 -22.17 1.62 -0.93
CA ARG A 45 -23.06 0.75 -1.71
C ARG A 45 -24.40 0.49 -1.03
N LEU A 46 -24.46 0.47 0.30
CA LEU A 46 -25.71 0.29 1.04
C LEU A 46 -26.71 1.42 0.75
N ASP A 47 -26.21 2.64 0.57
CA ASP A 47 -27.04 3.81 0.29
C ASP A 47 -27.25 4.03 -1.20
N ALA A 48 -26.16 4.01 -1.98
CA ALA A 48 -26.16 4.35 -3.41
C ALA A 48 -26.47 3.16 -4.32
N ARG A 49 -26.43 1.94 -3.80
CA ARG A 49 -26.61 0.67 -4.53
C ARG A 49 -25.57 0.45 -5.65
N THR A 50 -24.48 1.17 -5.58
CA THR A 50 -23.33 1.05 -6.49
C THR A 50 -22.06 1.41 -5.73
N PHE A 51 -20.93 0.94 -6.20
CA PHE A 51 -19.65 1.42 -5.73
C PHE A 51 -19.35 2.77 -6.40
N GLY A 52 -18.59 3.63 -5.72
CA GLY A 52 -18.32 4.98 -6.17
C GLY A 52 -16.83 5.26 -6.39
N SER A 53 -16.53 6.46 -6.87
CA SER A 53 -15.17 6.96 -6.94
C SER A 53 -14.61 7.24 -5.54
N LEU A 54 -13.31 7.47 -5.45
CA LEU A 54 -12.69 7.85 -4.16
C LEU A 54 -13.31 9.15 -3.61
N THR A 55 -13.66 10.08 -4.48
CA THR A 55 -14.31 11.34 -4.09
C THR A 55 -15.72 11.09 -3.55
N ASP A 56 -16.47 10.19 -4.19
CA ASP A 56 -17.85 9.87 -3.76
C ASP A 56 -17.89 9.29 -2.35
N ILE A 57 -16.90 8.50 -1.98
CA ILE A 57 -16.82 7.90 -0.65
C ILE A 57 -16.10 8.77 0.38
N GLY A 58 -15.70 10.00 0.00
CA GLY A 58 -14.99 10.92 0.87
C GLY A 58 -13.52 10.59 1.10
N MET A 59 -12.90 9.83 0.21
CA MET A 59 -11.51 9.39 0.32
C MET A 59 -10.64 9.89 -0.84
N GLY A 60 -11.03 11.00 -1.46
CA GLY A 60 -10.33 11.56 -2.62
C GLY A 60 -8.93 12.09 -2.32
N THR A 61 -8.65 12.44 -1.07
CA THR A 61 -7.33 12.92 -0.65
C THR A 61 -6.75 11.94 0.36
N PRO A 62 -5.76 11.12 -0.02
CA PRO A 62 -5.13 10.20 0.93
C PRO A 62 -4.30 10.96 1.97
N PRO A 63 -4.10 10.38 3.18
CA PRO A 63 -3.21 10.97 4.17
C PRO A 63 -1.78 11.12 3.65
N SER A 64 -1.03 12.08 4.18
CA SER A 64 0.32 12.36 3.72
C SER A 64 1.30 11.19 3.89
N ASP A 65 1.12 10.37 4.91
CA ASP A 65 1.93 9.16 5.14
C ASP A 65 1.68 8.06 4.11
N VAL A 66 0.54 8.10 3.42
CA VAL A 66 0.25 7.24 2.26
C VAL A 66 0.69 7.92 0.97
N SER A 67 0.25 9.15 0.73
CA SER A 67 0.47 9.86 -0.54
C SER A 67 1.93 10.13 -0.85
N LYS A 68 2.77 10.15 0.16
CA LYS A 68 4.21 10.34 0.03
C LYS A 68 4.90 9.17 -0.70
N TYR A 69 4.36 7.96 -0.56
CA TYR A 69 4.99 6.72 -1.03
C TYR A 69 4.12 5.94 -2.02
N TYR A 70 2.82 6.24 -2.09
CA TYR A 70 1.87 5.53 -2.93
C TYR A 70 0.90 6.49 -3.58
N ASP A 71 0.55 6.20 -4.84
CA ASP A 71 -0.58 6.79 -5.52
C ASP A 71 -1.77 5.86 -5.41
N VAL A 72 -2.84 6.32 -4.77
CA VAL A 72 -4.06 5.53 -4.56
C VAL A 72 -5.08 5.89 -5.63
N SER A 73 -5.63 4.88 -6.28
CA SER A 73 -6.62 5.08 -7.33
C SER A 73 -7.55 3.87 -7.43
N ILE A 74 -8.69 4.06 -8.08
CA ILE A 74 -9.56 2.95 -8.46
C ILE A 74 -9.16 2.51 -9.87
N ALA A 75 -8.93 1.21 -10.03
CA ALA A 75 -8.60 0.64 -11.33
C ALA A 75 -9.86 0.54 -12.18
N GLY A 76 -9.89 1.26 -13.30
CA GLY A 76 -11.06 1.32 -14.17
C GLY A 76 -12.19 2.14 -13.58
N VAL A 77 -13.43 1.78 -13.88
CA VAL A 77 -14.64 2.46 -13.42
C VAL A 77 -15.37 1.56 -12.43
N PRO A 78 -15.68 2.04 -11.22
CA PRO A 78 -16.49 1.25 -10.29
C PRO A 78 -17.90 1.04 -10.85
N SER A 79 -18.49 -0.11 -10.52
CA SER A 79 -19.83 -0.48 -10.98
C SER A 79 -20.75 -0.82 -9.80
N ALA A 80 -21.98 -1.23 -10.09
CA ALA A 80 -22.91 -1.67 -9.06
C ALA A 80 -22.46 -2.96 -8.36
N THR A 81 -21.60 -3.75 -9.00
CA THR A 81 -21.20 -5.08 -8.52
C THR A 81 -19.71 -5.22 -8.23
N ALA A 82 -18.89 -4.31 -8.71
CA ALA A 82 -17.43 -4.47 -8.61
C ALA A 82 -16.69 -3.14 -8.50
N PHE A 83 -15.59 -3.16 -7.76
CA PHE A 83 -14.55 -2.15 -7.77
C PHE A 83 -13.21 -2.82 -7.50
N THR A 84 -12.14 -2.17 -7.91
CA THR A 84 -10.78 -2.53 -7.51
C THR A 84 -10.05 -1.25 -7.15
N VAL A 85 -9.57 -1.15 -5.92
CA VAL A 85 -8.74 -0.03 -5.48
C VAL A 85 -7.30 -0.49 -5.38
N GLN A 86 -6.38 0.37 -5.78
CA GLN A 86 -4.95 0.04 -5.81
C GLN A 86 -4.10 1.16 -5.24
N ALA A 87 -2.94 0.78 -4.70
CA ALA A 87 -1.90 1.69 -4.28
C ALA A 87 -0.64 1.37 -5.07
N ALA A 88 -0.22 2.28 -5.93
CA ALA A 88 0.97 2.14 -6.75
C ALA A 88 2.15 2.81 -6.04
N PRO A 89 3.24 2.08 -5.75
CA PRO A 89 4.41 2.66 -5.09
C PRO A 89 5.10 3.67 -6.00
N LYS A 90 5.71 4.68 -5.41
CA LYS A 90 6.47 5.71 -6.12
C LYS A 90 7.74 6.08 -5.35
N GLY A 91 8.69 6.67 -6.05
CA GLY A 91 9.96 7.11 -5.45
C GLY A 91 10.74 5.95 -4.83
N SER A 92 11.21 6.13 -3.61
CA SER A 92 11.99 5.12 -2.89
C SER A 92 11.22 3.84 -2.60
N GLN A 93 9.90 3.93 -2.46
CA GLN A 93 9.05 2.77 -2.25
C GLN A 93 8.96 1.91 -3.52
N LEU A 94 8.90 2.53 -4.70
CA LEU A 94 8.88 1.83 -5.97
C LEU A 94 10.17 1.03 -6.19
N THR A 95 11.32 1.60 -5.90
CA THR A 95 12.62 0.93 -6.08
C THR A 95 12.92 -0.07 -4.97
N GLY A 96 12.43 0.18 -3.75
CA GLY A 96 12.69 -0.65 -2.58
C GLY A 96 11.74 -1.82 -2.38
N ASP A 97 10.55 -1.79 -2.98
CA ASP A 97 9.50 -2.80 -2.78
C ASP A 97 9.08 -3.49 -4.08
N THR A 98 10.05 -3.95 -4.86
CA THR A 98 9.80 -4.69 -6.10
C THR A 98 9.13 -6.04 -5.86
N LYS A 99 9.27 -6.59 -4.65
CA LYS A 99 8.62 -7.84 -4.25
C LYS A 99 7.10 -7.73 -4.26
N CYS A 100 6.55 -6.62 -3.81
CA CYS A 100 5.10 -6.42 -3.71
C CYS A 100 4.55 -5.57 -4.85
N GLY A 101 5.21 -4.46 -5.18
CA GLY A 101 4.77 -3.56 -6.25
C GLY A 101 3.42 -2.91 -5.94
N ILE A 102 2.52 -2.93 -6.92
CA ILE A 102 1.17 -2.38 -6.77
C ILE A 102 0.32 -3.30 -5.90
N LEU A 103 -0.26 -2.72 -4.85
CA LEU A 103 -1.18 -3.42 -3.94
C LEU A 103 -2.61 -3.15 -4.39
N SER A 104 -3.45 -4.19 -4.46
CA SER A 104 -4.85 -4.06 -4.89
C SER A 104 -5.78 -4.87 -4.01
N ILE A 105 -7.01 -4.38 -3.85
CA ILE A 105 -8.09 -5.10 -3.18
C ILE A 105 -9.39 -4.84 -3.95
N ASP A 106 -10.22 -5.87 -4.09
CA ASP A 106 -11.49 -5.78 -4.80
C ASP A 106 -12.71 -5.86 -3.85
N GLN A 107 -13.91 -5.87 -4.42
CA GLN A 107 -15.17 -5.91 -3.68
C GLN A 107 -15.37 -7.18 -2.85
N ALA A 108 -14.71 -8.26 -3.21
CA ALA A 108 -14.75 -9.53 -2.47
C ALA A 108 -13.70 -9.60 -1.36
N GLY A 109 -12.86 -8.56 -1.23
CA GLY A 109 -11.74 -8.55 -0.31
C GLY A 109 -10.53 -9.34 -0.81
N THR A 110 -10.49 -9.68 -2.10
CA THR A 110 -9.34 -10.37 -2.71
C THR A 110 -8.17 -9.41 -2.82
N LYS A 111 -7.06 -9.79 -2.19
CA LYS A 111 -5.84 -9.00 -2.12
C LYS A 111 -4.84 -9.50 -3.14
N THR A 112 -4.31 -8.60 -3.95
CA THR A 112 -3.34 -8.94 -5.00
C THR A 112 -2.16 -7.99 -4.99
N VAL A 113 -1.06 -8.44 -5.59
CA VAL A 113 0.15 -7.65 -5.76
C VAL A 113 0.68 -7.83 -7.18
N SER A 114 1.36 -6.82 -7.71
CA SER A 114 1.94 -6.88 -9.06
C SER A 114 3.37 -7.42 -9.08
N GLY A 115 4.03 -7.48 -7.93
CA GLY A 115 5.41 -7.94 -7.82
C GLY A 115 5.55 -9.46 -7.78
N SER A 116 6.77 -9.92 -7.55
CA SER A 116 7.11 -11.35 -7.53
C SER A 116 6.73 -12.06 -6.22
N GLY A 117 6.41 -11.31 -5.17
CA GLY A 117 6.04 -11.86 -3.87
C GLY A 117 4.60 -12.36 -3.82
N SER A 118 4.23 -12.96 -2.70
CA SER A 118 2.86 -13.39 -2.48
C SER A 118 2.01 -12.28 -1.88
N ALA A 119 0.71 -12.28 -2.21
CA ALA A 119 -0.25 -11.36 -1.60
C ALA A 119 -0.32 -11.54 -0.08
N ALA A 120 -0.25 -12.78 0.40
CA ALA A 120 -0.28 -13.08 1.83
C ALA A 120 0.86 -12.41 2.59
N ASP A 121 2.08 -12.47 2.06
CA ASP A 121 3.24 -11.83 2.68
C ASP A 121 3.17 -10.31 2.59
N CYS A 122 2.81 -9.78 1.44
CA CYS A 122 2.76 -8.34 1.21
C CYS A 122 1.67 -7.65 2.03
N TRP A 123 0.49 -8.26 2.10
CA TRP A 123 -0.63 -7.73 2.88
C TRP A 123 -0.57 -8.09 4.35
N GLY A 124 0.20 -9.10 4.70
CA GLY A 124 0.41 -9.52 6.09
C GLY A 124 1.48 -8.76 6.84
N GLY A 125 2.15 -7.78 6.23
CA GLY A 125 3.19 -6.97 6.87
C GLY A 125 4.53 -7.66 7.03
N ARG A 126 4.80 -8.70 6.26
CA ARG A 126 6.05 -9.49 6.33
C ARG A 126 7.03 -9.15 5.22
#